data_519a536c24d7df3344da80da5396cdb0
#
_entry.id   519a536c24d7df3344da80da5396cdb0
#
_cell.length_a   1.000
_cell.length_b   1.000
_cell.length_c   1.000
_cell.angle_alpha   90.00
_cell.angle_beta   90.00
_cell.angle_gamma   90.00
#
_symmetry.space_group_name_H-M   'P 1'
#
loop_
_entity.id
_entity.type
_entity.pdbx_description
1 polymer ?
#
loop_
_entity_poly.entity_id
_entity_poly.type
_entity_poly.pdbx_seq_one_letter_code
_entity_poly.pdbx_strand_id
1 'polypeptide(L)'
;DGMDRKAYIADHVTTAHLVTETGAGLMEMNTSCPNEGHNRLLCHDPHLVGEITEAVKNEIGDRPLIVKLAYIPNDTDLETMVRETVGHGTVQGFSTINTISARLVDANGNQALPGAGRDRSGVCGNAIRGAGLDMVGRLAAIREKLGFDFAIVGVGGVIRPDDYKAYREAGANAVMSATGAMWDANLAREIKETLR
;
A
#
# COMPACT_ATOMS: atom_id res chain seq x y z
N ASP A 1 9.17 0.78 -20.68
CA ASP A 1 8.91 0.52 -22.08
C ASP A 1 9.43 -0.86 -22.47
N GLY A 2 8.55 -1.88 -22.66
CA GLY A 2 8.90 -3.10 -23.36
C GLY A 2 9.49 -4.26 -22.56
N MET A 3 9.48 -4.23 -21.24
CA MET A 3 9.76 -5.45 -20.49
C MET A 3 8.62 -6.44 -20.77
N ASP A 4 8.95 -7.61 -21.31
CA ASP A 4 8.00 -8.71 -21.48
C ASP A 4 7.37 -9.02 -20.11
N ARG A 5 6.06 -9.31 -20.08
CA ARG A 5 5.31 -9.67 -18.85
C ARG A 5 6.04 -10.75 -18.05
N LYS A 6 6.63 -11.75 -18.72
CA LYS A 6 7.42 -12.80 -18.07
C LYS A 6 8.66 -12.25 -17.38
N ALA A 7 9.38 -11.36 -18.04
CA ALA A 7 10.56 -10.72 -17.47
C ALA A 7 10.20 -9.82 -16.26
N TYR A 8 9.08 -9.14 -16.35
CA TYR A 8 8.57 -8.30 -15.23
C TYR A 8 8.21 -9.14 -13.99
N ILE A 9 7.52 -10.27 -14.19
CA ILE A 9 7.24 -11.23 -13.10
C ILE A 9 8.54 -11.79 -12.52
N ALA A 10 9.48 -12.20 -13.38
CA ALA A 10 10.77 -12.77 -12.95
C ALA A 10 11.61 -11.79 -12.14
N ASP A 11 11.53 -10.49 -12.42
CA ASP A 11 12.22 -9.45 -11.64
C ASP A 11 11.68 -9.35 -10.21
N HIS A 12 10.36 -9.43 -10.04
CA HIS A 12 9.73 -9.49 -8.71
C HIS A 12 10.15 -10.74 -7.94
N VAL A 13 10.22 -11.89 -8.60
CA VAL A 13 10.71 -13.15 -8.00
C VAL A 13 12.16 -13.03 -7.56
N THR A 14 13.03 -12.47 -8.42
CA THR A 14 14.43 -12.23 -8.09
C THR A 14 14.58 -11.31 -6.88
N THR A 15 13.80 -10.23 -6.83
CA THR A 15 13.80 -9.31 -5.69
C THR A 15 13.34 -10.03 -4.41
N ALA A 16 12.29 -10.83 -4.48
CA ALA A 16 11.78 -11.60 -3.35
C ALA A 16 12.82 -12.62 -2.84
N HIS A 17 13.53 -13.31 -3.76
CA HIS A 17 14.63 -14.19 -3.42
C HIS A 17 15.72 -13.47 -2.61
N LEU A 18 16.20 -12.32 -3.10
CA LEU A 18 17.23 -11.53 -2.43
C LEU A 18 16.77 -11.06 -1.03
N VAL A 19 15.50 -10.67 -0.89
CA VAL A 19 14.93 -10.32 0.43
C VAL A 19 14.88 -11.55 1.35
N THR A 20 14.60 -12.74 0.81
CA THR A 20 14.62 -13.99 1.59
C THR A 20 16.00 -14.25 2.19
N GLU A 21 17.07 -13.99 1.45
CA GLU A 21 18.46 -14.18 1.92
C GLU A 21 18.83 -13.27 3.11
N THR A 22 18.11 -12.15 3.29
CA THR A 22 18.32 -11.28 4.47
C THR A 22 17.77 -11.87 5.77
N GLY A 23 17.01 -12.96 5.72
CA GLY A 23 16.33 -13.56 6.85
C GLY A 23 15.03 -12.85 7.25
N ALA A 24 14.47 -11.97 6.41
CA ALA A 24 13.20 -11.29 6.67
C ALA A 24 12.07 -12.32 6.87
N GLY A 25 11.35 -12.20 7.99
CA GLY A 25 10.25 -13.09 8.34
C GLY A 25 8.90 -12.69 7.74
N LEU A 26 8.80 -11.49 7.18
CA LEU A 26 7.63 -10.95 6.49
C LEU A 26 8.10 -10.05 5.35
N MET A 27 7.38 -10.06 4.24
CA MET A 27 7.68 -9.23 3.08
C MET A 27 6.51 -8.33 2.72
N GLU A 28 6.82 -7.10 2.31
CA GLU A 28 5.85 -6.20 1.69
C GLU A 28 6.26 -5.93 0.24
N MET A 29 5.38 -6.26 -0.70
CA MET A 29 5.55 -5.97 -2.13
C MET A 29 4.86 -4.66 -2.48
N ASN A 30 5.60 -3.71 -3.02
CA ASN A 30 5.06 -2.42 -3.45
C ASN A 30 4.52 -2.51 -4.88
N THR A 31 3.20 -2.42 -5.05
CA THR A 31 2.51 -2.43 -6.35
C THR A 31 2.03 -1.03 -6.78
N SER A 32 2.48 -0.01 -6.10
CA SER A 32 1.97 1.36 -6.23
C SER A 32 3.08 2.40 -6.43
N CYS A 33 4.20 2.00 -7.05
CA CYS A 33 5.30 2.90 -7.37
C CYS A 33 4.91 3.82 -8.55
N PRO A 34 4.82 5.14 -8.36
CA PRO A 34 4.44 6.05 -9.45
C PRO A 34 5.60 6.32 -10.42
N ASN A 35 6.80 5.82 -10.13
CA ASN A 35 8.03 6.13 -10.86
C ASN A 35 8.36 5.09 -11.95
N GLU A 36 7.53 4.08 -12.17
CA GLU A 36 7.78 3.02 -13.15
C GLU A 36 7.52 3.44 -14.60
N GLY A 37 7.24 4.72 -14.85
CA GLY A 37 7.06 5.27 -16.20
C GLY A 37 5.76 4.85 -16.91
N HIS A 38 4.89 4.10 -16.25
CA HIS A 38 3.60 3.69 -16.76
C HIS A 38 2.50 4.66 -16.34
N ASN A 39 1.56 4.93 -17.23
CA ASN A 39 0.38 5.75 -16.94
C ASN A 39 -0.59 5.08 -15.92
N ARG A 40 -0.36 3.81 -15.59
CA ARG A 40 -1.20 3.03 -14.69
C ARG A 40 -0.32 2.31 -13.67
N LEU A 41 -0.67 2.42 -12.39
CA LEU A 41 0.02 1.72 -11.31
C LEU A 41 -0.27 0.21 -11.40
N LEU A 42 0.70 -0.62 -11.00
CA LEU A 42 0.54 -2.09 -11.01
C LEU A 42 -0.71 -2.53 -10.23
N CYS A 43 -0.99 -1.95 -9.07
CA CYS A 43 -2.19 -2.27 -8.27
C CYS A 43 -3.53 -1.95 -8.96
N HIS A 44 -3.52 -1.28 -10.12
CA HIS A 44 -4.72 -1.10 -10.94
C HIS A 44 -4.94 -2.23 -11.97
N ASP A 45 -4.11 -3.27 -11.93
CA ASP A 45 -4.27 -4.51 -12.67
C ASP A 45 -4.29 -5.71 -11.70
N PRO A 46 -5.47 -6.02 -11.10
CA PRO A 46 -5.59 -7.08 -10.10
C PRO A 46 -5.12 -8.45 -10.58
N HIS A 47 -5.36 -8.78 -11.87
CA HIS A 47 -4.96 -10.05 -12.45
C HIS A 47 -3.44 -10.18 -12.57
N LEU A 48 -2.75 -9.11 -13.00
CA LEU A 48 -1.29 -9.10 -13.06
C LEU A 48 -0.69 -9.18 -11.65
N VAL A 49 -1.27 -8.47 -10.67
CA VAL A 49 -0.85 -8.60 -9.26
C VAL A 49 -1.02 -10.04 -8.77
N GLY A 50 -2.15 -10.70 -9.12
CA GLY A 50 -2.38 -12.11 -8.81
C GLY A 50 -1.26 -13.01 -9.33
N GLU A 51 -0.90 -12.90 -10.63
CA GLU A 51 0.20 -13.68 -11.23
C GLU A 51 1.56 -13.41 -10.57
N ILE A 52 1.86 -12.15 -10.27
CA ILE A 52 3.12 -11.79 -9.61
C ILE A 52 3.16 -12.37 -8.20
N THR A 53 2.07 -12.22 -7.43
CA THR A 53 2.03 -12.72 -6.05
C THR A 53 2.08 -14.24 -5.98
N GLU A 54 1.52 -14.95 -6.96
CA GLU A 54 1.65 -16.40 -7.08
C GLU A 54 3.10 -16.81 -7.33
N ALA A 55 3.76 -16.17 -8.29
CA ALA A 55 5.17 -16.44 -8.60
C ALA A 55 6.09 -16.11 -7.41
N VAL A 56 5.88 -14.97 -6.76
CA VAL A 56 6.61 -14.57 -5.55
C VAL A 56 6.36 -15.54 -4.41
N LYS A 57 5.10 -15.97 -4.20
CA LYS A 57 4.75 -16.90 -3.12
C LYS A 57 5.40 -18.26 -3.30
N ASN A 58 5.51 -18.73 -4.53
CA ASN A 58 6.24 -19.97 -4.86
C ASN A 58 7.73 -19.87 -4.49
N GLU A 59 8.36 -18.69 -4.62
CA GLU A 59 9.75 -18.46 -4.24
C GLU A 59 9.93 -18.34 -2.73
N ILE A 60 9.09 -17.58 -2.04
CA ILE A 60 9.28 -17.27 -0.61
C ILE A 60 8.70 -18.34 0.33
N GLY A 61 7.93 -19.29 -0.18
CA GLY A 61 7.32 -20.37 0.62
C GLY A 61 6.29 -19.85 1.62
N ASP A 62 6.34 -20.33 2.85
CA ASP A 62 5.36 -20.01 3.89
C ASP A 62 5.47 -18.59 4.47
N ARG A 63 6.47 -17.80 4.07
CA ARG A 63 6.63 -16.42 4.56
C ARG A 63 5.41 -15.58 4.22
N PRO A 64 4.87 -14.80 5.18
CA PRO A 64 3.77 -13.89 4.91
C PRO A 64 4.16 -12.83 3.88
N LEU A 65 3.26 -12.60 2.92
CA LEU A 65 3.36 -11.54 1.91
C LEU A 65 2.26 -10.51 2.13
N ILE A 66 2.64 -9.25 2.26
CA ILE A 66 1.74 -8.10 2.27
C ILE A 66 1.90 -7.37 0.95
N VAL A 67 0.80 -6.90 0.38
CA VAL A 67 0.82 -6.07 -0.83
C VAL A 67 0.50 -4.62 -0.47
N LYS A 68 1.41 -3.71 -0.87
CA LYS A 68 1.21 -2.26 -0.73
C LYS A 68 0.38 -1.73 -1.89
N LEU A 69 -0.79 -1.16 -1.57
CA LEU A 69 -1.72 -0.60 -2.54
C LEU A 69 -1.67 0.94 -2.57
N ALA A 70 -1.89 1.53 -3.74
CA ALA A 70 -2.37 2.90 -3.86
C ALA A 70 -3.88 2.97 -3.55
N TYR A 71 -4.46 4.17 -3.63
CA TYR A 71 -5.90 4.31 -3.57
C TYR A 71 -6.54 3.72 -4.84
N ILE A 72 -7.43 2.75 -4.66
CA ILE A 72 -8.20 2.11 -5.73
C ILE A 72 -9.64 2.62 -5.63
N PRO A 73 -10.09 3.49 -6.54
CA PRO A 73 -11.40 4.14 -6.43
C PRO A 73 -12.58 3.21 -6.70
N ASN A 74 -12.38 2.14 -7.46
CA ASN A 74 -13.44 1.22 -7.89
C ASN A 74 -13.54 0.02 -6.92
N ASP A 75 -14.72 -0.22 -6.35
CA ASP A 75 -14.97 -1.34 -5.44
C ASP A 75 -14.83 -2.70 -6.11
N THR A 76 -15.21 -2.81 -7.40
CA THR A 76 -15.07 -4.05 -8.16
C THR A 76 -13.61 -4.42 -8.34
N ASP A 77 -12.75 -3.45 -8.66
CA ASP A 77 -11.31 -3.68 -8.83
C ASP A 77 -10.66 -4.05 -7.49
N LEU A 78 -11.08 -3.40 -6.40
CA LEU A 78 -10.59 -3.70 -5.06
C LEU A 78 -11.02 -5.11 -4.60
N GLU A 79 -12.26 -5.50 -4.83
CA GLU A 79 -12.74 -6.86 -4.53
C GLU A 79 -12.03 -7.90 -5.41
N THR A 80 -11.81 -7.61 -6.70
CA THR A 80 -11.06 -8.47 -7.61
C THR A 80 -9.62 -8.65 -7.10
N MET A 81 -8.95 -7.58 -6.64
CA MET A 81 -7.63 -7.65 -6.03
C MET A 81 -7.59 -8.64 -4.86
N VAL A 82 -8.58 -8.58 -3.96
CA VAL A 82 -8.67 -9.50 -2.83
C VAL A 82 -8.88 -10.95 -3.30
N ARG A 83 -9.73 -11.18 -4.30
CA ARG A 83 -9.99 -12.52 -4.83
C ARG A 83 -8.78 -13.13 -5.53
N GLU A 84 -8.10 -12.36 -6.37
CA GLU A 84 -6.93 -12.81 -7.14
C GLU A 84 -5.68 -13.06 -6.29
N THR A 85 -5.65 -12.53 -5.08
CA THR A 85 -4.49 -12.64 -4.18
C THR A 85 -4.81 -13.45 -2.93
N VAL A 86 -5.58 -12.92 -2.01
CA VAL A 86 -5.98 -13.62 -0.77
C VAL A 86 -6.80 -14.88 -1.08
N GLY A 87 -7.72 -14.79 -2.05
CA GLY A 87 -8.55 -15.93 -2.47
C GLY A 87 -7.73 -17.10 -3.00
N HIS A 88 -6.55 -16.84 -3.57
CA HIS A 88 -5.59 -17.86 -4.01
C HIS A 88 -4.55 -18.22 -2.93
N GLY A 89 -4.63 -17.63 -1.73
CA GLY A 89 -3.72 -17.89 -0.62
C GLY A 89 -2.32 -17.29 -0.77
N THR A 90 -2.10 -16.45 -1.78
CA THR A 90 -0.77 -15.88 -2.08
C THR A 90 -0.41 -14.69 -1.20
N VAL A 91 -1.42 -13.95 -0.70
CA VAL A 91 -1.26 -12.71 0.10
C VAL A 91 -1.95 -12.86 1.45
N GLN A 92 -1.29 -12.48 2.53
CA GLN A 92 -1.78 -12.53 3.90
C GLN A 92 -2.22 -11.15 4.42
N GLY A 93 -2.05 -10.09 3.64
CA GLY A 93 -2.52 -8.76 4.04
C GLY A 93 -2.26 -7.68 2.99
N PHE A 94 -2.89 -6.54 3.23
CA PHE A 94 -2.67 -5.32 2.43
C PHE A 94 -2.22 -4.18 3.33
N SER A 95 -1.23 -3.40 2.87
CA SER A 95 -0.93 -2.09 3.44
C SER A 95 -1.47 -1.00 2.51
N THR A 96 -2.20 -0.05 3.04
CA THR A 96 -2.90 0.97 2.26
C THR A 96 -3.01 2.27 3.06
N ILE A 97 -2.68 3.41 2.43
CA ILE A 97 -2.39 3.64 1.01
C ILE A 97 -0.96 4.16 0.82
N ASN A 98 -0.45 4.02 -0.41
CA ASN A 98 0.72 4.78 -0.83
C ASN A 98 0.32 6.24 -1.08
N THR A 99 1.24 7.08 -1.57
CA THR A 99 0.97 8.48 -1.91
C THR A 99 -0.09 8.61 -3.00
N ILE A 100 -0.81 9.73 -3.00
CA ILE A 100 -1.75 10.09 -4.06
C ILE A 100 -1.08 11.08 -5.02
N SER A 101 -1.05 10.76 -6.32
CA SER A 101 -0.52 11.66 -7.33
C SER A 101 -1.40 12.88 -7.49
N ALA A 102 -0.87 14.07 -7.22
CA ALA A 102 -1.57 15.33 -7.39
C ALA A 102 -0.71 16.36 -8.10
N ARG A 103 -1.37 17.33 -8.75
CA ARG A 103 -0.72 18.52 -9.27
C ARG A 103 -0.36 19.43 -8.11
N LEU A 104 0.91 19.83 -8.03
CA LEU A 104 1.41 20.69 -6.96
C LEU A 104 1.62 22.11 -7.51
N VAL A 105 0.95 23.08 -6.89
CA VAL A 105 1.05 24.48 -7.24
C VAL A 105 1.45 25.32 -6.03
N ASP A 106 2.15 26.42 -6.28
CA ASP A 106 2.44 27.44 -5.27
C ASP A 106 1.20 28.31 -4.96
N ALA A 107 1.35 29.28 -4.09
CA ALA A 107 0.28 30.20 -3.71
C ALA A 107 -0.26 31.04 -4.91
N ASN A 108 0.49 31.16 -6.00
CA ASN A 108 0.10 31.91 -7.21
C ASN A 108 -0.46 30.99 -8.30
N GLY A 109 -0.58 29.67 -8.05
CA GLY A 109 -1.07 28.70 -9.03
C GLY A 109 -0.02 28.17 -10.00
N ASN A 110 1.25 28.55 -9.85
CA ASN A 110 2.35 28.06 -10.67
C ASN A 110 2.83 26.69 -10.22
N GLN A 111 3.56 25.97 -11.10
CA GLN A 111 4.20 24.70 -10.72
C GLN A 111 5.11 24.90 -9.51
N ALA A 112 4.86 24.14 -8.44
CA ALA A 112 5.61 24.23 -7.19
C ALA A 112 6.95 23.47 -7.22
N LEU A 113 7.05 22.39 -8.01
CA LEU A 113 8.25 21.57 -8.07
C LEU A 113 9.23 22.09 -9.12
N PRO A 114 10.55 22.09 -8.83
CA PRO A 114 11.56 22.52 -9.79
C PRO A 114 11.68 21.54 -10.97
N GLY A 115 12.02 22.06 -12.15
CA GLY A 115 12.22 21.28 -13.36
C GLY A 115 11.01 21.29 -14.30
N ALA A 116 11.28 21.27 -15.60
CA ALA A 116 10.23 21.30 -16.63
C ALA A 116 9.36 20.04 -16.59
N GLY A 117 8.03 20.22 -16.69
CA GLY A 117 7.05 19.12 -16.75
C GLY A 117 6.86 18.36 -15.43
N ARG A 118 7.39 18.86 -14.30
CA ARG A 118 7.23 18.24 -12.98
C ARG A 118 6.10 18.87 -12.18
N ASP A 119 4.92 18.91 -12.76
CA ASP A 119 3.74 19.51 -12.13
C ASP A 119 3.01 18.53 -11.16
N ARG A 120 3.33 17.23 -11.21
CA ARG A 120 2.72 16.20 -10.36
C ARG A 120 3.75 15.49 -9.48
N SER A 121 3.33 15.12 -8.27
CA SER A 121 4.08 14.26 -7.36
C SER A 121 3.14 13.51 -6.42
N GLY A 122 3.68 12.51 -5.73
CA GLY A 122 2.95 11.81 -4.68
C GLY A 122 2.79 12.68 -3.44
N VAL A 123 1.56 12.94 -3.05
CA VAL A 123 1.19 13.62 -1.81
C VAL A 123 1.05 12.60 -0.70
N CYS A 124 1.68 12.87 0.44
CA CYS A 124 1.63 12.06 1.67
C CYS A 124 1.17 12.89 2.87
N GLY A 125 1.23 12.29 4.06
CA GLY A 125 0.89 12.94 5.32
C GLY A 125 -0.61 13.17 5.49
N ASN A 126 -0.99 14.17 6.29
CA ASN A 126 -2.39 14.38 6.70
C ASN A 126 -3.35 14.60 5.52
N ALA A 127 -2.88 15.11 4.41
CA ALA A 127 -3.70 15.37 3.23
C ALA A 127 -4.35 14.09 2.63
N ILE A 128 -3.75 12.92 2.85
CA ILE A 128 -4.28 11.64 2.32
C ILE A 128 -4.99 10.79 3.37
N ARG A 129 -5.13 11.27 4.62
CA ARG A 129 -5.72 10.50 5.71
C ARG A 129 -7.14 10.02 5.40
N GLY A 130 -8.00 10.89 4.86
CA GLY A 130 -9.37 10.54 4.50
C GLY A 130 -9.43 9.38 3.50
N ALA A 131 -8.57 9.42 2.47
CA ALA A 131 -8.47 8.34 1.49
C ALA A 131 -7.91 7.04 2.10
N GLY A 132 -6.96 7.14 3.04
CA GLY A 132 -6.45 5.98 3.77
C GLY A 132 -7.52 5.29 4.61
N LEU A 133 -8.30 6.07 5.37
CA LEU A 133 -9.42 5.56 6.17
C LEU A 133 -10.51 4.92 5.30
N ASP A 134 -10.86 5.55 4.18
CA ASP A 134 -11.81 4.99 3.20
C ASP A 134 -11.35 3.62 2.69
N MET A 135 -10.10 3.51 2.22
CA MET A 135 -9.56 2.24 1.73
C MET A 135 -9.56 1.14 2.79
N VAL A 136 -9.20 1.46 4.03
CA VAL A 136 -9.22 0.50 5.14
C VAL A 136 -10.64 0.03 5.41
N GLY A 137 -11.62 0.94 5.49
CA GLY A 137 -13.02 0.59 5.71
C GLY A 137 -13.60 -0.28 4.61
N ARG A 138 -13.29 0.02 3.34
CA ARG A 138 -13.72 -0.78 2.17
C ARG A 138 -13.08 -2.17 2.17
N LEU A 139 -11.80 -2.30 2.47
CA LEU A 139 -11.13 -3.60 2.61
C LEU A 139 -11.72 -4.41 3.78
N ALA A 140 -12.04 -3.77 4.90
CA ALA A 140 -12.70 -4.43 6.03
C ALA A 140 -14.09 -4.96 5.64
N ALA A 141 -14.88 -4.19 4.92
CA ALA A 141 -16.18 -4.63 4.40
C ALA A 141 -16.06 -5.79 3.39
N ILE A 142 -15.06 -5.75 2.49
CA ILE A 142 -14.79 -6.83 1.55
C ILE A 142 -14.34 -8.10 2.31
N ARG A 143 -13.48 -7.97 3.32
CA ARG A 143 -13.05 -9.07 4.18
C ARG A 143 -14.24 -9.79 4.83
N GLU A 144 -15.16 -9.04 5.41
CA GLU A 144 -16.38 -9.56 6.01
C GLU A 144 -17.28 -10.21 4.96
N LYS A 145 -17.55 -9.51 3.85
CA LYS A 145 -18.40 -10.01 2.74
C LYS A 145 -17.92 -11.33 2.16
N LEU A 146 -16.60 -11.49 1.99
CA LEU A 146 -16.01 -12.68 1.37
C LEU A 146 -15.69 -13.79 2.39
N GLY A 147 -15.69 -13.50 3.69
CA GLY A 147 -15.28 -14.45 4.72
C GLY A 147 -13.80 -14.83 4.64
N PHE A 148 -12.96 -13.98 4.06
CA PHE A 148 -11.52 -14.19 3.97
C PHE A 148 -10.80 -13.68 5.22
N ASP A 149 -9.70 -14.35 5.59
CA ASP A 149 -8.82 -13.91 6.66
C ASP A 149 -7.55 -13.26 6.07
N PHE A 150 -7.41 -11.95 6.26
CA PHE A 150 -6.22 -11.19 5.88
C PHE A 150 -6.05 -9.95 6.75
N ALA A 151 -4.80 -9.56 6.94
CA ALA A 151 -4.47 -8.37 7.71
C ALA A 151 -4.65 -7.08 6.87
N ILE A 152 -5.10 -6.01 7.51
CA ILE A 152 -5.16 -4.68 6.92
C ILE A 152 -4.24 -3.77 7.72
N VAL A 153 -3.26 -3.17 7.05
CA VAL A 153 -2.32 -2.21 7.63
C VAL A 153 -2.67 -0.81 7.12
N GLY A 154 -3.20 0.03 8.00
CA GLY A 154 -3.58 1.40 7.66
C GLY A 154 -2.35 2.31 7.56
N VAL A 155 -2.24 3.07 6.47
CA VAL A 155 -1.14 3.99 6.20
C VAL A 155 -1.66 5.28 5.60
N GLY A 156 -1.18 6.42 6.08
CA GLY A 156 -1.46 7.74 5.53
C GLY A 156 -2.03 8.72 6.55
N GLY A 157 -1.28 9.77 6.83
CA GLY A 157 -1.71 10.89 7.66
C GLY A 157 -1.87 10.60 9.14
N VAL A 158 -1.24 9.56 9.66
CA VAL A 158 -1.17 9.28 11.10
C VAL A 158 -0.12 10.19 11.71
N ILE A 159 -0.56 11.24 12.42
CA ILE A 159 0.30 12.27 13.01
C ILE A 159 0.03 12.49 14.51
N ARG A 160 -0.96 11.81 15.06
CA ARG A 160 -1.33 11.85 16.50
C ARG A 160 -2.03 10.55 16.91
N PRO A 161 -2.16 10.27 18.22
CA PRO A 161 -2.81 9.05 18.72
C PRO A 161 -4.24 8.82 18.24
N ASP A 162 -5.02 9.87 18.06
CA ASP A 162 -6.41 9.75 17.59
C ASP A 162 -6.49 9.28 16.13
N ASP A 163 -5.50 9.61 15.29
CA ASP A 163 -5.45 9.10 13.93
C ASP A 163 -5.22 7.58 13.92
N TYR A 164 -4.38 7.07 14.84
CA TYR A 164 -4.20 5.63 15.05
C TYR A 164 -5.51 4.95 15.42
N LYS A 165 -6.25 5.52 16.39
CA LYS A 165 -7.56 4.98 16.83
C LYS A 165 -8.54 4.94 15.66
N ALA A 166 -8.64 6.02 14.88
CA ALA A 166 -9.52 6.09 13.72
C ALA A 166 -9.23 4.96 12.70
N TYR A 167 -7.97 4.65 12.42
CA TYR A 167 -7.60 3.52 11.57
C TYR A 167 -7.99 2.17 12.16
N ARG A 168 -7.82 1.98 13.48
CA ARG A 168 -8.25 0.76 14.19
C ARG A 168 -9.76 0.58 14.12
N GLU A 169 -10.52 1.64 14.34
CA GLU A 169 -11.98 1.66 14.25
C GLU A 169 -12.48 1.41 12.82
N ALA A 170 -11.75 1.89 11.81
CA ALA A 170 -12.03 1.57 10.40
C ALA A 170 -11.77 0.10 10.02
N GLY A 171 -11.13 -0.69 10.89
CA GLY A 171 -10.89 -2.13 10.69
C GLY A 171 -9.45 -2.53 10.42
N ALA A 172 -8.48 -1.62 10.56
CA ALA A 172 -7.05 -1.95 10.43
C ALA A 172 -6.57 -2.86 11.58
N ASN A 173 -5.78 -3.87 11.25
CA ASN A 173 -5.10 -4.74 12.22
C ASN A 173 -3.83 -4.09 12.77
N ALA A 174 -3.14 -3.30 11.94
CA ALA A 174 -1.96 -2.53 12.29
C ALA A 174 -2.00 -1.16 11.61
N VAL A 175 -1.18 -0.23 12.07
CA VAL A 175 -1.11 1.14 11.53
C VAL A 175 0.35 1.56 11.42
N MET A 176 0.69 2.16 10.28
CA MET A 176 2.02 2.71 10.02
C MET A 176 1.97 4.23 9.87
N SER A 177 3.02 4.89 10.30
CA SER A 177 3.25 6.32 10.08
C SER A 177 4.63 6.54 9.45
N ALA A 178 4.69 7.42 8.46
CA ALA A 178 5.96 7.90 7.90
C ALA A 178 6.16 9.38 8.23
N THR A 179 5.43 10.28 7.58
CA THR A 179 5.54 11.74 7.77
C THR A 179 5.34 12.15 9.23
N GLY A 180 4.34 11.55 9.93
CA GLY A 180 4.09 11.84 11.34
C GLY A 180 5.27 11.49 12.22
N ALA A 181 5.89 10.32 12.00
CA ALA A 181 7.06 9.89 12.76
C ALA A 181 8.34 10.71 12.43
N MET A 182 8.41 11.34 11.26
CA MET A 182 9.48 12.27 10.92
C MET A 182 9.32 13.61 11.66
N TRP A 183 8.09 14.06 11.88
CA TRP A 183 7.78 15.29 12.62
C TRP A 183 7.89 15.09 14.13
N ASP A 184 7.42 13.95 14.63
CA ASP A 184 7.44 13.59 16.04
C ASP A 184 8.01 12.18 16.24
N ALA A 185 9.26 12.12 16.67
CA ALA A 185 9.95 10.86 16.97
C ALA A 185 9.30 10.08 18.15
N ASN A 186 8.46 10.72 18.96
CA ASN A 186 7.76 10.11 20.09
C ASN A 186 6.38 9.57 19.73
N LEU A 187 5.87 9.82 18.54
CA LEU A 187 4.51 9.47 18.11
C LEU A 187 4.12 8.04 18.49
N ALA A 188 5.00 7.07 18.25
CA ALA A 188 4.73 5.67 18.57
C ALA A 188 4.62 5.42 20.08
N ARG A 189 5.38 6.16 20.91
CA ARG A 189 5.28 6.09 22.37
C ARG A 189 3.96 6.69 22.85
N GLU A 190 3.60 7.86 22.36
CA GLU A 190 2.35 8.54 22.68
C GLU A 190 1.13 7.68 22.33
N ILE A 191 1.13 7.06 21.15
CA ILE A 191 0.09 6.09 20.76
C ILE A 191 -0.01 4.96 21.79
N LYS A 192 1.14 4.34 22.18
CA LYS A 192 1.13 3.25 23.16
C LYS A 192 0.64 3.68 24.53
N GLU A 193 0.91 4.89 24.96
CA GLU A 193 0.44 5.45 26.23
C GLU A 193 -1.09 5.63 26.27
N THR A 194 -1.70 5.95 25.12
CA THR A 194 -3.18 6.07 25.02
C THR A 194 -3.91 4.73 24.93
N LEU A 195 -3.21 3.61 24.79
CA LEU A 195 -3.78 2.26 24.72
C LEU A 195 -3.74 1.52 26.06
N ARG A 196 -3.15 2.14 27.07
CA ARG A 196 -3.09 1.63 28.45
C ARG A 196 -4.27 2.07 29.25
#